data_d13fd7efb8afd758203bec227f523695
#
_entry.id   d13fd7efb8afd758203bec227f523695
#
_cell.length_a   1.000
_cell.length_b   1.000
_cell.length_c   1.000
_cell.angle_alpha   90.00
_cell.angle_beta   90.00
_cell.angle_gamma   90.00
#
_symmetry.space_group_name_H-M   'P 1'
#
loop_
_entity.id
_entity.type
_entity.pdbx_description
1 polymer ?
#
loop_
_entity_poly.entity_id
_entity_poly.type
_entity_poly.pdbx_seq_one_letter_code
_entity_poly.pdbx_strand_id
1 'polypeptide(L)'
;MLGPRYDSQVAEENRFHPSMLSNYLKSLKVKMGLLVDLTNTTRFYDRHDIEKEGIKYIKLQCKGHGECPTAENTDTFIRLCERFNEKNPPELIGVHCTHGFNRTGFLICAFLVEKMDWSIEAAVATFAQARPPGIYKGDYLKELFRRYGDVEEAPPPPVLPDWCFEEDEDEDEDDDGKKESEPGSSSSFGKRRKERLKLGAIFLEGVSVKGVTQVTTQPKLGEIQQKCHQFCGWEGSGFPGAQPVSMDKQNIKFLEQKPYKVSWKADGTRYMMLIDGTNEVFMIDRDNSVFHVSSLEFPFRKDLRIHLSNTLLDGEMIVDKVNGQVVPRYLIYDIIKFNAQPVGDCDFNIRLQCIEREIISPRHEKMKNGLIDKTQEPFSVRNKPFFDIYASRKLLEGSFAREVSHEVDGLIFQPVGVTKELKQYDNKIIECKFENNSWVFMRQRIDKSFPNAYNTAMAVCNSISNPVTKEILFEFIDRCAAASQGQTRKHHLDPDTELMPPPPPKKPRSST
;
A
#
# COMPACT_ATOMS: atom_id res chain seq x y z
N MET A 1 -3.70 -8.78 -23.74
CA MET A 1 -4.96 -9.06 -24.50
C MET A 1 -5.76 -10.08 -23.71
N LEU A 2 -7.07 -9.90 -23.64
CA LEU A 2 -8.00 -10.82 -22.98
C LEU A 2 -9.11 -11.22 -23.96
N GLY A 3 -9.55 -12.46 -23.90
CA GLY A 3 -10.67 -12.94 -24.70
C GLY A 3 -12.03 -12.51 -24.13
N PRO A 4 -13.15 -12.65 -24.90
CA PRO A 4 -14.49 -12.21 -24.49
C PRO A 4 -15.00 -12.81 -23.17
N ARG A 5 -14.46 -13.94 -22.74
CA ARG A 5 -14.81 -14.56 -21.45
C ARG A 5 -14.49 -13.69 -20.22
N TYR A 6 -13.63 -12.68 -20.40
CA TYR A 6 -13.27 -11.74 -19.34
C TYR A 6 -14.09 -10.45 -19.36
N ASP A 7 -15.02 -10.28 -20.32
CA ASP A 7 -15.79 -9.05 -20.49
C ASP A 7 -16.66 -8.70 -19.27
N SER A 8 -17.08 -9.70 -18.51
CA SER A 8 -17.80 -9.48 -17.26
C SER A 8 -16.90 -9.01 -16.11
N GLN A 9 -15.58 -9.17 -16.24
CA GLN A 9 -14.58 -8.85 -15.22
C GLN A 9 -13.80 -7.56 -15.54
N VAL A 10 -13.83 -7.11 -16.80
CA VAL A 10 -13.08 -5.94 -17.28
C VAL A 10 -14.05 -4.90 -17.80
N ALA A 11 -13.94 -3.67 -17.29
CA ALA A 11 -14.72 -2.54 -17.77
C ALA A 11 -14.50 -2.31 -19.27
N GLU A 12 -15.53 -1.87 -20.00
CA GLU A 12 -15.53 -1.77 -21.46
C GLU A 12 -14.36 -0.94 -21.99
N GLU A 13 -14.04 0.17 -21.31
CA GLU A 13 -12.93 1.06 -21.66
C GLU A 13 -11.53 0.45 -21.49
N ASN A 14 -11.43 -0.61 -20.69
CA ASN A 14 -10.15 -1.30 -20.40
C ASN A 14 -10.03 -2.64 -21.16
N ARG A 15 -11.02 -3.00 -21.96
CA ARG A 15 -10.97 -4.23 -22.76
C ARG A 15 -9.99 -4.09 -23.89
N PHE A 16 -9.18 -5.11 -24.09
CA PHE A 16 -8.24 -5.19 -25.20
C PHE A 16 -8.26 -6.59 -25.81
N HIS A 17 -9.18 -6.79 -26.75
CA HIS A 17 -9.32 -8.05 -27.47
C HIS A 17 -8.32 -8.19 -28.62
N PRO A 18 -8.03 -9.41 -29.09
CA PRO A 18 -7.21 -9.65 -30.26
C PRO A 18 -7.68 -8.89 -31.52
N SER A 19 -8.99 -8.79 -31.76
CA SER A 19 -9.58 -8.03 -32.87
C SER A 19 -9.28 -6.53 -32.80
N MET A 20 -9.19 -5.96 -31.59
CA MET A 20 -8.85 -4.53 -31.40
C MET A 20 -7.42 -4.25 -31.83
N LEU A 21 -6.47 -5.16 -31.52
CA LEU A 21 -5.09 -5.05 -31.99
C LEU A 21 -5.04 -5.06 -33.52
N SER A 22 -5.75 -6.01 -34.16
CA SER A 22 -5.80 -6.11 -35.60
C SER A 22 -6.41 -4.84 -36.26
N ASN A 23 -7.50 -4.33 -35.71
CA ASN A 23 -8.13 -3.09 -36.20
C ASN A 23 -7.21 -1.86 -36.05
N TYR A 24 -6.50 -1.76 -34.93
CA TYR A 24 -5.53 -0.70 -34.70
C TYR A 24 -4.39 -0.74 -35.72
N LEU A 25 -3.80 -1.92 -35.97
CA LEU A 25 -2.74 -2.09 -36.95
C LEU A 25 -3.22 -1.79 -38.37
N LYS A 26 -4.46 -2.21 -38.75
CA LYS A 26 -5.09 -1.85 -40.01
C LYS A 26 -5.25 -0.34 -40.18
N SER A 27 -5.61 0.40 -39.09
CA SER A 27 -5.72 1.86 -39.12
C SER A 27 -4.37 2.54 -39.40
N LEU A 28 -3.28 1.95 -38.91
CA LEU A 28 -1.91 2.40 -39.19
C LEU A 28 -1.36 1.95 -40.54
N LYS A 29 -2.13 1.17 -41.32
CA LYS A 29 -1.70 0.55 -42.58
C LYS A 29 -0.48 -0.37 -42.43
N VAL A 30 -0.36 -1.01 -41.26
CA VAL A 30 0.72 -1.92 -40.93
C VAL A 30 0.15 -3.33 -40.77
N LYS A 31 0.86 -4.34 -41.29
CA LYS A 31 0.48 -5.74 -41.17
C LYS A 31 1.37 -6.44 -40.12
N MET A 32 0.75 -7.08 -39.14
CA MET A 32 1.42 -8.01 -38.24
C MET A 32 1.18 -9.42 -38.79
N GLY A 33 2.24 -10.14 -39.12
CA GLY A 33 2.14 -11.49 -39.67
C GLY A 33 2.42 -12.60 -38.68
N LEU A 34 3.08 -12.27 -37.53
CA LEU A 34 3.41 -13.22 -36.48
C LEU A 34 3.12 -12.64 -35.12
N LEU A 35 2.52 -13.43 -34.24
CA LEU A 35 2.41 -13.13 -32.81
C LEU A 35 3.09 -14.24 -32.00
N VAL A 36 4.07 -13.86 -31.16
CA VAL A 36 4.77 -14.77 -30.24
C VAL A 36 4.25 -14.54 -28.82
N ASP A 37 3.61 -15.55 -28.28
CA ASP A 37 3.08 -15.57 -26.93
C ASP A 37 4.06 -16.29 -25.99
N LEU A 38 4.64 -15.54 -25.05
CA LEU A 38 5.64 -16.01 -24.09
C LEU A 38 5.02 -16.47 -22.76
N THR A 39 3.70 -16.37 -22.61
CA THR A 39 3.05 -16.79 -21.35
C THR A 39 3.09 -18.32 -21.21
N ASN A 40 3.11 -18.80 -19.96
CA ASN A 40 3.08 -20.23 -19.64
C ASN A 40 1.64 -20.77 -19.51
N THR A 41 0.65 -19.98 -19.89
CA THR A 41 -0.78 -20.32 -19.81
C THR A 41 -1.51 -20.05 -21.11
N THR A 42 -2.63 -20.72 -21.35
CA THR A 42 -3.52 -20.50 -22.51
C THR A 42 -4.82 -19.80 -22.12
N ARG A 43 -4.95 -19.34 -20.89
CA ARG A 43 -6.20 -18.86 -20.32
C ARG A 43 -6.64 -17.48 -20.83
N PHE A 44 -5.73 -16.61 -21.29
CA PHE A 44 -6.06 -15.20 -21.53
C PHE A 44 -6.95 -14.98 -22.76
N TYR A 45 -6.70 -15.68 -23.84
CA TYR A 45 -7.50 -15.64 -25.07
C TYR A 45 -7.31 -16.94 -25.88
N ASP A 46 -8.21 -17.18 -26.85
CA ASP A 46 -8.05 -18.29 -27.73
C ASP A 46 -7.11 -17.93 -28.92
N ARG A 47 -6.12 -18.77 -29.21
CA ARG A 47 -5.22 -18.59 -30.35
C ARG A 47 -5.97 -18.43 -31.68
N HIS A 48 -7.13 -19.07 -31.78
CA HIS A 48 -7.96 -19.01 -32.97
C HIS A 48 -8.46 -17.60 -33.27
N ASP A 49 -8.62 -16.75 -32.25
CA ASP A 49 -9.00 -15.34 -32.43
C ASP A 49 -7.89 -14.52 -33.08
N ILE A 50 -6.62 -14.91 -32.91
CA ILE A 50 -5.46 -14.33 -33.60
C ILE A 50 -5.37 -14.87 -35.03
N GLU A 51 -5.52 -16.19 -35.21
CA GLU A 51 -5.39 -16.85 -36.49
C GLU A 51 -6.50 -16.42 -37.48
N LYS A 52 -7.71 -16.12 -36.99
CA LYS A 52 -8.82 -15.55 -37.80
C LYS A 52 -8.47 -14.22 -38.45
N GLU A 53 -7.62 -13.44 -37.81
CA GLU A 53 -7.15 -12.14 -38.33
C GLU A 53 -6.00 -12.28 -39.33
N GLY A 54 -5.63 -13.50 -39.70
CA GLY A 54 -4.56 -13.82 -40.65
C GLY A 54 -3.15 -13.67 -40.03
N ILE A 55 -3.04 -13.68 -38.70
CA ILE A 55 -1.79 -13.56 -37.96
C ILE A 55 -1.35 -14.96 -37.54
N LYS A 56 -0.13 -15.35 -37.86
CA LYS A 56 0.43 -16.63 -37.41
C LYS A 56 0.68 -16.56 -35.91
N TYR A 57 0.15 -17.51 -35.14
CA TYR A 57 0.36 -17.60 -33.70
C TYR A 57 1.41 -18.65 -33.33
N ILE A 58 2.36 -18.28 -32.46
CA ILE A 58 3.34 -19.24 -31.95
C ILE A 58 3.43 -19.04 -30.42
N LYS A 59 3.29 -20.15 -29.68
CA LYS A 59 3.47 -20.24 -28.25
C LYS A 59 4.90 -20.66 -27.96
N LEU A 60 5.65 -19.76 -27.29
CA LEU A 60 6.98 -20.04 -26.73
C LEU A 60 6.90 -19.91 -25.21
N GLN A 61 6.59 -21.01 -24.54
CA GLN A 61 6.38 -21.00 -23.09
C GLN A 61 7.66 -20.62 -22.35
N CYS A 62 7.66 -19.47 -21.67
CA CYS A 62 8.70 -19.06 -20.77
C CYS A 62 8.13 -19.06 -19.35
N LYS A 63 8.77 -19.79 -18.44
CA LYS A 63 8.37 -19.82 -17.04
C LYS A 63 8.45 -18.42 -16.42
N GLY A 64 7.56 -18.14 -15.48
CA GLY A 64 7.55 -16.94 -14.66
C GLY A 64 8.35 -17.14 -13.36
N HIS A 65 7.90 -16.55 -12.25
CA HIS A 65 8.41 -16.77 -10.89
C HIS A 65 9.90 -16.40 -10.67
N GLY A 66 10.37 -15.36 -11.33
CA GLY A 66 11.78 -14.92 -11.19
C GLY A 66 12.77 -15.69 -12.09
N GLU A 67 12.32 -16.72 -12.82
CA GLU A 67 13.17 -17.39 -13.81
C GLU A 67 13.28 -16.53 -15.08
N CYS A 68 14.51 -16.27 -15.50
CA CYS A 68 14.78 -15.63 -16.79
C CYS A 68 14.58 -16.62 -17.94
N PRO A 69 14.24 -16.15 -19.16
CA PRO A 69 14.23 -17.00 -20.33
C PRO A 69 15.54 -17.76 -20.49
N THR A 70 15.46 -19.08 -20.67
CA THR A 70 16.64 -19.94 -20.82
C THR A 70 17.40 -19.62 -22.09
N ALA A 71 18.65 -20.08 -22.21
CA ALA A 71 19.41 -19.95 -23.46
C ALA A 71 18.67 -20.62 -24.64
N GLU A 72 18.03 -21.77 -24.41
CA GLU A 72 17.22 -22.47 -25.41
C GLU A 72 15.99 -21.68 -25.85
N ASN A 73 15.27 -21.04 -24.91
CA ASN A 73 14.16 -20.15 -25.23
C ASN A 73 14.62 -18.95 -26.06
N THR A 74 15.76 -18.35 -25.68
CA THR A 74 16.36 -17.21 -26.36
C THR A 74 16.73 -17.55 -27.79
N ASP A 75 17.47 -18.63 -27.99
CA ASP A 75 17.90 -19.11 -29.31
C ASP A 75 16.71 -19.51 -30.20
N THR A 76 15.69 -20.17 -29.62
CA THR A 76 14.46 -20.51 -30.33
C THR A 76 13.71 -19.27 -30.79
N PHE A 77 13.58 -18.26 -29.91
CA PHE A 77 12.94 -16.98 -30.22
C PHE A 77 13.67 -16.25 -31.35
N ILE A 78 14.99 -16.14 -31.25
CA ILE A 78 15.82 -15.47 -32.24
C ILE A 78 15.71 -16.11 -33.61
N ARG A 79 15.87 -17.44 -33.70
CA ARG A 79 15.70 -18.19 -34.96
C ARG A 79 14.30 -18.04 -35.55
N LEU A 80 13.28 -18.01 -34.71
CA LEU A 80 11.90 -17.82 -35.14
C LEU A 80 11.70 -16.44 -35.78
N CYS A 81 12.17 -15.40 -35.14
CA CYS A 81 12.06 -14.01 -35.63
C CYS A 81 12.86 -13.81 -36.91
N GLU A 82 14.09 -14.34 -36.98
CA GLU A 82 14.96 -14.25 -38.15
C GLU A 82 14.30 -14.90 -39.36
N ARG A 83 13.88 -16.16 -39.25
CA ARG A 83 13.18 -16.88 -40.33
C ARG A 83 11.90 -16.21 -40.79
N PHE A 84 11.18 -15.56 -39.88
CA PHE A 84 9.96 -14.83 -40.21
C PHE A 84 10.30 -13.57 -41.00
N ASN A 85 11.26 -12.76 -40.55
CA ASN A 85 11.69 -11.53 -41.19
C ASN A 85 12.27 -11.78 -42.59
N GLU A 86 13.04 -12.85 -42.77
CA GLU A 86 13.56 -13.25 -44.10
C GLU A 86 12.44 -13.54 -45.12
N LYS A 87 11.34 -14.16 -44.68
CA LYS A 87 10.24 -14.52 -45.54
C LYS A 87 9.20 -13.44 -45.73
N ASN A 88 9.06 -12.55 -44.75
CA ASN A 88 8.00 -11.56 -44.72
C ASN A 88 8.55 -10.17 -44.27
N PRO A 89 9.51 -9.60 -45.01
CA PRO A 89 10.23 -8.42 -44.57
C PRO A 89 9.36 -7.19 -44.22
N PRO A 90 8.16 -6.95 -44.82
CA PRO A 90 7.33 -5.80 -44.47
C PRO A 90 6.36 -6.07 -43.30
N GLU A 91 6.32 -7.29 -42.79
CA GLU A 91 5.35 -7.65 -41.74
C GLU A 91 5.96 -7.54 -40.36
N LEU A 92 5.17 -7.06 -39.39
CA LEU A 92 5.60 -6.95 -38.01
C LEU A 92 5.50 -8.28 -37.25
N ILE A 93 6.38 -8.44 -36.27
CA ILE A 93 6.30 -9.48 -35.25
C ILE A 93 5.77 -8.86 -33.97
N GLY A 94 4.62 -9.34 -33.47
CA GLY A 94 4.14 -9.02 -32.13
C GLY A 94 4.74 -10.00 -31.11
N VAL A 95 5.17 -9.48 -29.97
CA VAL A 95 5.68 -10.30 -28.86
C VAL A 95 5.04 -9.86 -27.57
N HIS A 96 4.51 -10.79 -26.77
CA HIS A 96 3.99 -10.48 -25.47
C HIS A 96 4.23 -11.60 -24.45
N CYS A 97 4.31 -11.24 -23.19
CA CYS A 97 4.12 -12.10 -22.04
C CYS A 97 2.86 -11.63 -21.28
N THR A 98 2.72 -11.87 -20.00
CA THR A 98 1.56 -11.41 -19.23
C THR A 98 1.44 -9.88 -19.28
N HIS A 99 2.49 -9.14 -18.95
CA HIS A 99 2.48 -7.66 -18.86
C HIS A 99 3.26 -6.97 -20.00
N GLY A 100 4.06 -7.72 -20.77
CA GLY A 100 4.82 -7.17 -21.89
C GLY A 100 6.07 -6.39 -21.51
N PHE A 101 6.68 -6.69 -20.35
CA PHE A 101 7.88 -6.01 -19.84
C PHE A 101 9.07 -6.96 -19.72
N ASN A 102 9.11 -7.82 -18.69
CA ASN A 102 10.31 -8.57 -18.32
C ASN A 102 10.69 -9.65 -19.34
N ARG A 103 9.89 -10.72 -19.53
CA ARG A 103 10.17 -11.78 -20.50
C ARG A 103 10.22 -11.24 -21.93
N THR A 104 9.28 -10.36 -22.26
CA THR A 104 9.21 -9.69 -23.57
C THR A 104 10.45 -8.84 -23.84
N GLY A 105 10.79 -7.96 -22.91
CA GLY A 105 11.97 -7.09 -23.02
C GLY A 105 13.26 -7.88 -23.10
N PHE A 106 13.41 -8.93 -22.28
CA PHE A 106 14.55 -9.81 -22.30
C PHE A 106 14.84 -10.40 -23.68
N LEU A 107 13.82 -11.03 -24.29
CA LEU A 107 13.99 -11.68 -25.59
C LEU A 107 14.14 -10.68 -26.75
N ILE A 108 13.49 -9.53 -26.68
CA ILE A 108 13.70 -8.46 -27.67
C ILE A 108 15.12 -7.90 -27.57
N CYS A 109 15.61 -7.59 -26.37
CA CYS A 109 17.00 -7.11 -26.18
C CYS A 109 18.02 -8.15 -26.66
N ALA A 110 17.82 -9.42 -26.33
CA ALA A 110 18.66 -10.50 -26.83
C ALA A 110 18.71 -10.56 -28.36
N PHE A 111 17.56 -10.44 -29.02
CA PHE A 111 17.48 -10.40 -30.48
C PHE A 111 18.23 -9.20 -31.08
N LEU A 112 18.08 -8.01 -30.49
CA LEU A 112 18.77 -6.80 -30.94
C LEU A 112 20.29 -6.94 -30.82
N VAL A 113 20.78 -7.55 -29.76
CA VAL A 113 22.22 -7.79 -29.57
C VAL A 113 22.74 -8.84 -30.54
N GLU A 114 22.10 -10.02 -30.62
CA GLU A 114 22.65 -11.15 -31.39
C GLU A 114 22.47 -11.03 -32.90
N LYS A 115 21.44 -10.30 -33.36
CA LYS A 115 21.12 -10.22 -34.79
C LYS A 115 21.26 -8.84 -35.40
N MET A 116 21.21 -7.80 -34.59
CA MET A 116 21.33 -6.42 -35.09
C MET A 116 22.58 -5.72 -34.62
N ASP A 117 23.47 -6.45 -33.94
CA ASP A 117 24.79 -5.98 -33.46
C ASP A 117 24.72 -4.74 -32.56
N TRP A 118 23.64 -4.68 -31.74
CA TRP A 118 23.48 -3.61 -30.78
C TRP A 118 24.24 -3.93 -29.49
N SER A 119 24.71 -2.87 -28.79
CA SER A 119 25.17 -3.06 -27.41
C SER A 119 23.98 -3.36 -26.50
N ILE A 120 24.22 -4.09 -25.41
CA ILE A 120 23.14 -4.43 -24.46
C ILE A 120 22.55 -3.20 -23.79
N GLU A 121 23.37 -2.19 -23.50
CA GLU A 121 22.95 -0.92 -22.92
C GLU A 121 21.97 -0.20 -23.87
N ALA A 122 22.32 -0.11 -25.15
CA ALA A 122 21.47 0.50 -26.16
C ALA A 122 20.14 -0.27 -26.34
N ALA A 123 20.19 -1.59 -26.35
CA ALA A 123 19.01 -2.44 -26.48
C ALA A 123 18.05 -2.26 -25.29
N VAL A 124 18.57 -2.29 -24.06
CA VAL A 124 17.76 -2.10 -22.83
C VAL A 124 17.20 -0.68 -22.76
N ALA A 125 17.99 0.35 -23.05
CA ALA A 125 17.54 1.75 -23.05
C ALA A 125 16.46 1.99 -24.10
N THR A 126 16.63 1.46 -25.31
CA THR A 126 15.64 1.60 -26.39
C THR A 126 14.34 0.88 -26.05
N PHE A 127 14.42 -0.33 -25.49
CA PHE A 127 13.23 -1.04 -25.02
C PHE A 127 12.51 -0.24 -23.92
N ALA A 128 13.23 0.32 -22.95
CA ALA A 128 12.64 1.14 -21.89
C ALA A 128 11.99 2.43 -22.44
N GLN A 129 12.56 3.05 -23.46
CA GLN A 129 11.99 4.22 -24.12
C GLN A 129 10.72 3.86 -24.90
N ALA A 130 10.72 2.72 -25.60
CA ALA A 130 9.56 2.25 -26.38
C ALA A 130 8.43 1.70 -25.51
N ARG A 131 8.75 1.15 -24.34
CA ARG A 131 7.82 0.52 -23.41
C ARG A 131 8.14 0.91 -21.96
N PRO A 132 7.85 2.15 -21.52
CA PRO A 132 8.12 2.57 -20.15
C PRO A 132 7.35 1.74 -19.12
N PRO A 133 7.98 1.37 -17.98
CA PRO A 133 9.32 1.74 -17.52
C PRO A 133 10.45 0.84 -18.03
N GLY A 134 10.23 -0.11 -18.92
CA GLY A 134 11.20 -1.08 -19.39
C GLY A 134 11.20 -2.38 -18.58
N ILE A 135 12.30 -3.11 -18.62
CA ILE A 135 12.51 -4.32 -17.81
C ILE A 135 12.68 -3.87 -16.36
N TYR A 136 11.75 -4.28 -15.50
CA TYR A 136 11.73 -3.80 -14.11
C TYR A 136 12.18 -4.84 -13.08
N LYS A 137 12.38 -6.10 -13.46
CA LYS A 137 12.97 -7.12 -12.57
C LYS A 137 14.48 -7.07 -12.66
N GLY A 138 15.15 -6.72 -11.55
CA GLY A 138 16.61 -6.59 -11.51
C GLY A 138 17.36 -7.86 -11.93
N ASP A 139 16.82 -9.04 -11.64
CA ASP A 139 17.43 -10.31 -12.03
C ASP A 139 17.46 -10.50 -13.56
N TYR A 140 16.44 -10.00 -14.27
CA TYR A 140 16.41 -10.02 -15.74
C TYR A 140 17.46 -9.09 -16.34
N LEU A 141 17.65 -7.90 -15.77
CA LEU A 141 18.70 -6.96 -16.19
C LEU A 141 20.10 -7.57 -15.95
N LYS A 142 20.35 -8.06 -14.75
CA LYS A 142 21.62 -8.72 -14.41
C LYS A 142 21.92 -9.91 -15.32
N GLU A 143 20.93 -10.72 -15.64
CA GLU A 143 21.11 -11.88 -16.51
C GLU A 143 21.38 -11.48 -17.97
N LEU A 144 20.75 -10.41 -18.48
CA LEU A 144 21.08 -9.85 -19.80
C LEU A 144 22.52 -9.34 -19.86
N PHE A 145 22.95 -8.58 -18.88
CA PHE A 145 24.32 -8.06 -18.81
C PHE A 145 25.34 -9.20 -18.60
N ARG A 146 24.98 -10.23 -17.83
CA ARG A 146 25.82 -11.43 -17.70
C ARG A 146 26.03 -12.17 -19.03
N ARG A 147 25.01 -12.18 -19.90
CA ARG A 147 25.08 -12.88 -21.21
C ARG A 147 25.77 -12.04 -22.29
N TYR A 148 25.57 -10.73 -22.28
CA TYR A 148 25.87 -9.86 -23.40
C TYR A 148 26.77 -8.65 -23.07
N GLY A 149 27.16 -8.46 -21.81
CA GLY A 149 27.98 -7.33 -21.36
C GLY A 149 28.70 -7.60 -20.04
N ASP A 150 28.81 -6.58 -19.20
CA ASP A 150 29.34 -6.71 -17.84
C ASP A 150 28.23 -6.57 -16.81
N VAL A 151 28.14 -7.52 -15.89
CA VAL A 151 27.10 -7.54 -14.84
C VAL A 151 27.17 -6.30 -13.93
N GLU A 152 28.38 -5.75 -13.73
CA GLU A 152 28.57 -4.56 -12.88
C GLU A 152 28.04 -3.28 -13.55
N GLU A 153 27.87 -3.29 -14.87
CA GLU A 153 27.28 -2.19 -15.64
C GLU A 153 25.75 -2.31 -15.80
N ALA A 154 25.13 -3.35 -15.23
CA ALA A 154 23.70 -3.52 -15.27
C ALA A 154 23.01 -2.34 -14.56
N PRO A 155 22.09 -1.63 -15.24
CA PRO A 155 21.38 -0.52 -14.62
C PRO A 155 20.51 -1.00 -13.45
N PRO A 156 20.33 -0.17 -12.42
CA PRO A 156 19.36 -0.49 -11.37
C PRO A 156 17.98 -0.62 -11.99
N PRO A 157 17.11 -1.50 -11.45
CA PRO A 157 15.75 -1.62 -11.92
C PRO A 157 15.04 -0.26 -11.77
N PRO A 158 14.20 0.13 -12.74
CA PRO A 158 13.46 1.39 -12.67
C PRO A 158 12.49 1.38 -11.48
N VAL A 159 12.20 2.58 -10.96
CA VAL A 159 11.10 2.77 -10.00
C VAL A 159 9.80 2.41 -10.70
N LEU A 160 9.07 1.46 -10.12
CA LEU A 160 7.83 0.98 -10.68
C LEU A 160 6.71 1.99 -10.44
N PRO A 161 5.83 2.23 -11.42
CA PRO A 161 4.54 2.85 -11.19
C PRO A 161 3.70 1.98 -10.22
N ASP A 162 2.86 2.64 -9.40
CA ASP A 162 2.07 1.96 -8.36
C ASP A 162 1.22 0.80 -8.90
N TRP A 163 0.73 0.90 -10.14
CA TRP A 163 -0.03 -0.18 -10.80
C TRP A 163 0.77 -1.47 -11.07
N CYS A 164 2.11 -1.41 -11.09
CA CYS A 164 2.94 -2.60 -11.25
C CYS A 164 3.02 -3.45 -9.96
N PHE A 165 2.75 -2.86 -8.80
CA PHE A 165 2.76 -3.59 -7.53
C PHE A 165 1.46 -4.37 -7.30
N GLU A 166 0.38 -4.02 -7.99
CA GLU A 166 -0.93 -4.68 -7.85
C GLU A 166 -1.02 -5.97 -8.66
N GLU A 167 -0.20 -6.13 -9.70
CA GLU A 167 -0.27 -7.23 -10.66
C GLU A 167 0.70 -8.38 -10.35
N ASP A 168 1.77 -8.14 -9.59
CA ASP A 168 2.74 -9.19 -9.23
C ASP A 168 2.14 -10.28 -8.32
N GLU A 169 1.01 -10.01 -7.63
CA GLU A 169 0.31 -11.01 -6.82
C GLU A 169 -0.41 -12.06 -7.67
N ASP A 170 -0.83 -11.71 -8.89
CA ASP A 170 -1.56 -12.61 -9.80
C ASP A 170 -0.62 -13.42 -10.74
N GLU A 171 0.61 -12.97 -11.00
CA GLU A 171 1.57 -13.71 -11.86
C GLU A 171 2.00 -15.05 -11.23
N ASP A 172 1.98 -15.14 -9.92
CA ASP A 172 2.61 -16.25 -9.22
C ASP A 172 1.71 -17.48 -9.04
N GLU A 173 0.37 -17.36 -9.10
CA GLU A 173 -0.53 -18.52 -8.92
C GLU A 173 -0.90 -19.23 -10.23
N ASP A 174 -0.70 -18.58 -11.36
CA ASP A 174 -1.34 -19.02 -12.61
C ASP A 174 -0.37 -19.56 -13.67
N ASP A 175 0.93 -19.49 -13.46
CA ASP A 175 1.94 -19.92 -14.44
C ASP A 175 2.44 -21.36 -14.25
N ASP A 176 2.09 -22.03 -13.13
CA ASP A 176 2.38 -23.44 -12.91
C ASP A 176 1.21 -24.31 -13.41
N GLY A 177 1.42 -24.95 -14.57
CA GLY A 177 0.53 -25.92 -15.15
C GLY A 177 0.18 -27.03 -14.15
N LYS A 178 -1.01 -26.95 -13.53
CA LYS A 178 -1.58 -28.07 -12.81
C LYS A 178 -1.90 -29.21 -13.81
N LYS A 179 -1.28 -30.35 -13.58
CA LYS A 179 -1.68 -31.62 -14.22
C LYS A 179 -3.20 -31.80 -14.10
N GLU A 180 -3.83 -32.03 -15.21
CA GLU A 180 -5.23 -32.49 -15.28
C GLU A 180 -5.40 -33.72 -14.39
N SER A 181 -6.26 -33.63 -13.40
CA SER A 181 -6.85 -34.76 -12.70
C SER A 181 -8.36 -34.64 -12.82
N GLU A 182 -8.96 -35.77 -13.17
CA GLU A 182 -10.33 -36.04 -13.58
C GLU A 182 -11.43 -35.45 -12.64
N PRO A 183 -12.67 -35.30 -13.17
CA PRO A 183 -13.77 -34.65 -12.49
C PRO A 183 -14.47 -35.61 -11.49
N GLY A 184 -14.44 -35.27 -10.22
CA GLY A 184 -15.20 -36.03 -9.21
C GLY A 184 -15.32 -35.31 -7.88
N SER A 185 -16.53 -34.88 -7.61
CA SER A 185 -17.10 -34.44 -6.32
C SER A 185 -16.99 -32.97 -5.91
N SER A 186 -18.17 -32.37 -5.93
CA SER A 186 -18.59 -31.12 -5.36
C SER A 186 -18.34 -31.01 -3.83
N SER A 187 -17.59 -30.02 -3.41
CA SER A 187 -17.85 -29.32 -2.14
C SER A 187 -17.24 -27.92 -2.22
N SER A 188 -18.12 -26.94 -2.33
CA SER A 188 -17.80 -25.51 -2.30
C SER A 188 -17.43 -25.09 -0.89
N PHE A 189 -16.16 -25.05 -0.58
CA PHE A 189 -15.59 -24.22 0.49
C PHE A 189 -14.49 -23.37 -0.14
N GLY A 190 -14.72 -22.04 -0.17
CA GLY A 190 -13.78 -21.07 -0.70
C GLY A 190 -12.39 -21.25 -0.06
N LYS A 191 -11.42 -21.68 -0.84
CA LYS A 191 -10.02 -21.69 -0.42
C LYS A 191 -9.57 -20.22 -0.26
N ARG A 192 -9.41 -19.78 1.00
CA ARG A 192 -8.74 -18.51 1.32
C ARG A 192 -7.34 -18.54 0.69
N ARG A 193 -7.00 -17.52 -0.10
CA ARG A 193 -5.64 -17.27 -0.60
C ARG A 193 -4.69 -17.21 0.61
N LYS A 194 -3.60 -17.98 0.59
CA LYS A 194 -2.51 -17.84 1.55
C LYS A 194 -1.68 -16.63 1.14
N GLU A 195 -1.60 -15.63 2.01
CA GLU A 195 -0.69 -14.50 1.85
C GLU A 195 0.76 -15.00 1.84
N ARG A 196 1.56 -14.47 0.92
CA ARG A 196 2.99 -14.79 0.86
C ARG A 196 3.73 -14.05 1.96
N LEU A 197 4.55 -14.79 2.70
CA LEU A 197 5.43 -14.23 3.71
C LEU A 197 6.58 -13.46 3.05
N LYS A 198 6.67 -12.16 3.30
CA LYS A 198 7.82 -11.34 2.94
C LYS A 198 8.96 -11.62 3.94
N LEU A 199 9.89 -12.49 3.57
CA LEU A 199 11.06 -12.77 4.39
C LEU A 199 12.02 -11.59 4.43
N GLY A 200 12.55 -11.27 5.63
CA GLY A 200 13.51 -10.19 5.80
C GLY A 200 12.88 -8.79 5.81
N ALA A 201 11.59 -8.65 6.14
CA ALA A 201 10.96 -7.35 6.32
C ALA A 201 11.68 -6.54 7.44
N ILE A 202 11.94 -5.28 7.17
CA ILE A 202 12.61 -4.35 8.09
C ILE A 202 11.56 -3.62 8.90
N PHE A 203 11.64 -3.69 10.25
CA PHE A 203 10.68 -3.04 11.14
C PHE A 203 10.72 -1.52 11.05
N LEU A 204 11.89 -0.90 11.01
CA LEU A 204 12.03 0.56 10.92
C LEU A 204 13.28 0.87 10.11
N GLU A 205 13.12 1.48 8.94
CA GLU A 205 14.26 1.79 8.07
C GLU A 205 15.28 2.69 8.75
N GLY A 206 16.54 2.34 8.61
CA GLY A 206 17.66 3.11 9.17
C GLY A 206 17.82 3.04 10.68
N VAL A 207 16.94 2.34 11.41
CA VAL A 207 16.98 2.24 12.88
C VAL A 207 16.85 0.80 13.34
N SER A 208 17.87 0.28 14.00
CA SER A 208 17.80 -1.04 14.64
C SER A 208 17.07 -0.93 15.99
N VAL A 209 15.93 -1.62 16.11
CA VAL A 209 15.13 -1.65 17.34
C VAL A 209 15.31 -3.02 18.01
N LYS A 210 16.03 -3.03 19.15
CA LYS A 210 16.25 -4.25 19.91
C LYS A 210 14.94 -4.79 20.48
N GLY A 211 14.77 -6.13 20.49
CA GLY A 211 13.57 -6.76 21.04
C GLY A 211 12.39 -6.82 20.07
N VAL A 212 12.60 -6.47 18.80
CA VAL A 212 11.62 -6.64 17.73
C VAL A 212 12.12 -7.68 16.73
N THR A 213 11.32 -8.70 16.45
CA THR A 213 11.68 -9.81 15.56
C THR A 213 10.53 -10.15 14.63
N GLN A 214 10.83 -10.39 13.35
CA GLN A 214 9.80 -10.79 12.38
C GLN A 214 9.25 -12.18 12.72
N VAL A 215 7.93 -12.34 12.70
CA VAL A 215 7.24 -13.62 12.84
C VAL A 215 7.11 -14.25 11.45
N THR A 216 7.83 -15.36 11.23
CA THR A 216 7.88 -16.05 9.93
C THR A 216 7.30 -17.44 9.98
N THR A 217 7.03 -17.97 11.19
CA THR A 217 6.61 -19.36 11.41
C THR A 217 5.10 -19.52 11.41
N GLN A 218 4.60 -20.54 10.71
CA GLN A 218 3.22 -20.97 10.77
C GLN A 218 3.05 -22.01 11.91
N PRO A 219 1.89 -22.07 12.59
CA PRO A 219 0.64 -21.35 12.30
C PRO A 219 0.56 -19.93 12.91
N LYS A 220 1.50 -19.54 13.78
CA LYS A 220 1.44 -18.30 14.57
C LYS A 220 1.25 -17.04 13.71
N LEU A 221 1.95 -16.93 12.60
CA LEU A 221 1.80 -15.82 11.65
C LEU A 221 0.35 -15.68 11.17
N GLY A 222 -0.22 -16.78 10.65
CA GLY A 222 -1.57 -16.80 10.14
C GLY A 222 -2.64 -16.51 11.21
N GLU A 223 -2.43 -16.99 12.44
CA GLU A 223 -3.33 -16.71 13.58
C GLU A 223 -3.38 -15.22 13.91
N ILE A 224 -2.22 -14.54 13.94
CA ILE A 224 -2.13 -13.11 14.23
C ILE A 224 -2.82 -12.31 13.12
N GLN A 225 -2.49 -12.57 11.85
CA GLN A 225 -3.09 -11.91 10.69
C GLN A 225 -4.61 -12.11 10.69
N GLN A 226 -5.08 -13.33 10.85
CA GLN A 226 -6.51 -13.64 10.90
C GLN A 226 -7.22 -12.94 12.05
N LYS A 227 -6.60 -12.85 13.22
CA LYS A 227 -7.16 -12.17 14.39
C LYS A 227 -7.31 -10.67 14.14
N CYS A 228 -6.32 -10.03 13.52
CA CYS A 228 -6.39 -8.62 13.13
C CYS A 228 -7.49 -8.37 12.09
N HIS A 229 -7.60 -9.23 11.06
CA HIS A 229 -8.66 -9.17 10.07
C HIS A 229 -10.05 -9.30 10.74
N GLN A 230 -10.21 -10.27 11.64
CA GLN A 230 -11.46 -10.46 12.38
C GLN A 230 -11.83 -9.23 13.24
N PHE A 231 -10.84 -8.61 13.90
CA PHE A 231 -11.07 -7.42 14.73
C PHE A 231 -11.47 -6.19 13.91
N CYS A 232 -10.95 -6.07 12.69
CA CYS A 232 -11.29 -5.01 11.75
C CYS A 232 -12.55 -5.31 10.93
N GLY A 233 -13.13 -6.51 11.02
CA GLY A 233 -14.21 -6.95 10.12
C GLY A 233 -13.77 -7.02 8.66
N TRP A 234 -12.49 -7.32 8.42
CA TRP A 234 -11.87 -7.36 7.09
C TRP A 234 -12.06 -8.74 6.46
N GLU A 235 -12.70 -8.77 5.28
CA GLU A 235 -12.95 -10.01 4.54
C GLU A 235 -11.89 -10.31 3.47
N GLY A 236 -11.07 -9.31 3.12
CA GLY A 236 -10.01 -9.42 2.12
C GLY A 236 -8.70 -9.99 2.67
N SER A 237 -7.69 -10.09 1.80
CA SER A 237 -6.30 -10.31 2.16
C SER A 237 -5.58 -8.97 2.43
N GLY A 238 -4.36 -9.00 2.93
CA GLY A 238 -3.52 -7.82 3.15
C GLY A 238 -3.84 -7.06 4.45
N PHE A 239 -3.35 -5.83 4.51
CA PHE A 239 -3.44 -5.00 5.72
C PHE A 239 -4.87 -4.49 5.95
N PRO A 240 -5.48 -4.77 7.14
CA PRO A 240 -6.90 -4.49 7.40
C PRO A 240 -7.18 -3.03 7.82
N GLY A 241 -6.20 -2.14 7.82
CA GLY A 241 -6.34 -0.75 8.24
C GLY A 241 -6.97 0.15 7.18
N ALA A 242 -7.83 1.09 7.62
CA ALA A 242 -8.40 2.10 6.74
C ALA A 242 -7.32 2.93 6.01
N GLN A 243 -7.55 3.25 4.74
CA GLN A 243 -6.62 4.05 3.94
C GLN A 243 -6.95 5.55 4.05
N PRO A 244 -5.94 6.42 4.25
CA PRO A 244 -6.15 7.85 4.24
C PRO A 244 -6.46 8.36 2.82
N VAL A 245 -7.28 9.41 2.73
CA VAL A 245 -7.62 10.09 1.48
C VAL A 245 -6.91 11.44 1.43
N SER A 246 -6.22 11.73 0.33
CA SER A 246 -5.60 13.05 0.11
C SER A 246 -6.67 14.14 0.03
N MET A 247 -6.39 15.29 0.67
CA MET A 247 -7.30 16.44 0.66
C MET A 247 -7.17 17.22 -0.65
N ASP A 248 -8.32 17.53 -1.26
CA ASP A 248 -8.45 18.39 -2.44
C ASP A 248 -9.53 19.46 -2.21
N LYS A 249 -9.70 20.37 -3.19
CA LYS A 249 -10.69 21.46 -3.10
C LYS A 249 -12.16 20.98 -3.04
N GLN A 250 -12.41 19.71 -3.34
CA GLN A 250 -13.76 19.14 -3.29
C GLN A 250 -14.06 18.55 -1.93
N ASN A 251 -13.14 17.73 -1.39
CA ASN A 251 -13.36 17.04 -0.13
C ASN A 251 -13.09 17.92 1.10
N ILE A 252 -12.36 19.04 0.96
CA ILE A 252 -12.20 20.03 2.04
C ILE A 252 -13.54 20.51 2.61
N LYS A 253 -14.60 20.53 1.78
CA LYS A 253 -15.98 20.91 2.18
C LYS A 253 -16.54 20.01 3.28
N PHE A 254 -15.99 18.78 3.46
CA PHE A 254 -16.41 17.91 4.53
C PHE A 254 -16.10 18.49 5.91
N LEU A 255 -15.11 19.35 6.02
CA LEU A 255 -14.79 20.04 7.27
C LEU A 255 -15.88 21.02 7.73
N GLU A 256 -16.71 21.54 6.79
CA GLU A 256 -17.89 22.36 7.11
C GLU A 256 -19.12 21.49 7.47
N GLN A 257 -19.23 20.32 6.86
CA GLN A 257 -20.44 19.49 6.94
C GLN A 257 -20.46 18.58 8.16
N LYS A 258 -19.30 18.22 8.71
CA LYS A 258 -19.17 17.24 9.80
C LYS A 258 -18.08 17.69 10.77
N PRO A 259 -18.18 17.31 12.05
CA PRO A 259 -17.13 17.58 13.01
C PRO A 259 -15.89 16.74 12.70
N TYR A 260 -14.74 17.40 12.64
CA TYR A 260 -13.42 16.78 12.48
C TYR A 260 -12.49 17.18 13.61
N LYS A 261 -11.49 16.35 13.85
CA LYS A 261 -10.31 16.67 14.65
C LYS A 261 -9.10 16.75 13.73
N VAL A 262 -8.11 17.53 14.11
CA VAL A 262 -6.86 17.71 13.37
C VAL A 262 -5.67 17.32 14.22
N SER A 263 -4.67 16.73 13.59
CA SER A 263 -3.34 16.50 14.15
C SER A 263 -2.29 16.72 13.07
N TRP A 264 -1.01 16.81 13.47
CA TRP A 264 0.06 16.81 12.47
C TRP A 264 0.20 15.43 11.84
N LYS A 265 0.56 15.41 10.58
CA LYS A 265 0.93 14.18 9.87
C LYS A 265 2.43 13.95 10.07
N ALA A 266 2.77 12.99 10.93
CA ALA A 266 4.16 12.62 11.13
C ALA A 266 4.67 11.84 9.91
N ASP A 267 5.94 12.00 9.58
CA ASP A 267 6.63 11.16 8.62
C ASP A 267 7.13 9.89 9.32
N GLY A 268 6.26 8.89 9.40
CA GLY A 268 6.47 7.66 10.14
C GLY A 268 5.97 6.44 9.38
N THR A 269 6.28 5.26 9.92
CA THR A 269 5.81 3.98 9.39
C THR A 269 4.58 3.52 10.17
N ARG A 270 3.46 3.31 9.48
CA ARG A 270 2.20 2.85 10.10
C ARG A 270 2.27 1.40 10.51
N TYR A 271 1.80 1.13 11.72
CA TYR A 271 1.60 -0.20 12.26
C TYR A 271 0.28 -0.32 13.00
N MET A 272 -0.40 -1.45 12.83
CA MET A 272 -1.36 -1.90 13.82
C MET A 272 -0.63 -2.66 14.92
N MET A 273 -1.03 -2.47 16.18
CA MET A 273 -0.47 -3.20 17.32
C MET A 273 -1.55 -4.09 17.93
N LEU A 274 -1.33 -5.40 17.84
CA LEU A 274 -2.12 -6.40 18.54
C LEU A 274 -1.49 -6.70 19.90
N ILE A 275 -2.26 -6.48 20.98
CA ILE A 275 -1.90 -6.86 22.34
C ILE A 275 -2.75 -8.07 22.70
N ASP A 276 -2.10 -9.23 22.92
CA ASP A 276 -2.78 -10.50 23.10
C ASP A 276 -2.41 -11.23 24.40
N GLY A 277 -1.81 -10.55 25.33
CA GLY A 277 -1.38 -11.07 26.62
C GLY A 277 0.07 -10.74 26.95
N THR A 278 0.56 -11.32 28.03
CA THR A 278 1.95 -11.12 28.48
C THR A 278 2.92 -11.69 27.44
N ASN A 279 3.87 -10.87 26.99
CA ASN A 279 4.82 -11.20 25.91
C ASN A 279 4.18 -11.57 24.56
N GLU A 280 2.91 -11.26 24.36
CA GLU A 280 2.16 -11.47 23.12
C GLU A 280 1.76 -10.11 22.55
N VAL A 281 2.75 -9.28 22.18
CA VAL A 281 2.55 -8.00 21.51
C VAL A 281 3.13 -8.08 20.10
N PHE A 282 2.30 -7.76 19.11
CA PHE A 282 2.66 -7.87 17.70
C PHE A 282 2.37 -6.57 16.96
N MET A 283 3.28 -6.21 16.05
CA MET A 283 3.12 -5.08 15.15
C MET A 283 2.91 -5.59 13.74
N ILE A 284 1.92 -5.08 13.04
CA ILE A 284 1.55 -5.45 11.68
C ILE A 284 1.72 -4.24 10.77
N ASP A 285 2.57 -4.34 9.75
CA ASP A 285 2.83 -3.29 8.78
C ASP A 285 1.83 -3.30 7.61
N ARG A 286 1.98 -2.36 6.65
CA ARG A 286 1.10 -2.26 5.48
C ARG A 286 1.24 -3.44 4.51
N ASP A 287 2.38 -4.13 4.52
CA ASP A 287 2.63 -5.35 3.74
C ASP A 287 2.11 -6.61 4.44
N ASN A 288 1.34 -6.42 5.53
CA ASN A 288 0.84 -7.50 6.40
C ASN A 288 1.95 -8.36 7.03
N SER A 289 3.20 -7.84 7.08
CA SER A 289 4.29 -8.47 7.81
C SER A 289 4.07 -8.31 9.31
N VAL A 290 4.35 -9.34 10.07
CA VAL A 290 4.13 -9.37 11.52
C VAL A 290 5.47 -9.36 12.26
N PHE A 291 5.56 -8.50 13.27
CA PHE A 291 6.73 -8.39 14.14
C PHE A 291 6.33 -8.62 15.59
N HIS A 292 7.00 -9.53 16.26
CA HIS A 292 6.86 -9.73 17.70
C HIS A 292 7.70 -8.69 18.45
N VAL A 293 7.12 -8.07 19.47
CA VAL A 293 7.77 -7.07 20.32
C VAL A 293 7.92 -7.61 21.73
N SER A 294 9.16 -7.86 22.14
CA SER A 294 9.46 -8.28 23.50
C SER A 294 9.55 -7.11 24.46
N SER A 295 9.39 -7.37 25.75
CA SER A 295 9.60 -6.40 26.85
C SER A 295 8.69 -5.17 26.77
N LEU A 296 7.50 -5.29 26.18
CA LEU A 296 6.51 -4.22 26.14
C LEU A 296 5.26 -4.65 26.92
N GLU A 297 4.93 -3.92 27.98
CA GLU A 297 3.83 -4.28 28.87
C GLU A 297 2.64 -3.33 28.75
N PHE A 298 1.42 -3.90 28.76
CA PHE A 298 0.16 -3.18 28.75
C PHE A 298 -0.74 -3.64 29.91
N PRO A 299 -0.61 -3.04 31.10
CA PRO A 299 -1.38 -3.43 32.26
C PRO A 299 -2.85 -3.04 32.15
N PHE A 300 -3.72 -3.88 32.73
CA PHE A 300 -5.13 -3.57 32.84
C PHE A 300 -5.37 -2.54 33.95
N ARG A 301 -6.10 -1.48 33.68
CA ARG A 301 -6.29 -0.32 34.59
C ARG A 301 -6.84 -0.71 35.97
N LYS A 302 -7.73 -1.71 36.05
CA LYS A 302 -8.35 -2.13 37.33
C LYS A 302 -7.42 -3.00 38.18
N ASP A 303 -6.46 -3.68 37.56
CA ASP A 303 -5.42 -4.49 38.23
C ASP A 303 -4.16 -4.46 37.39
N LEU A 304 -3.17 -3.69 37.79
CA LEU A 304 -1.90 -3.49 37.07
C LEU A 304 -1.03 -4.77 36.96
N ARG A 305 -1.40 -5.84 37.64
CA ARG A 305 -0.72 -7.15 37.55
C ARG A 305 -1.22 -7.96 36.35
N ILE A 306 -2.43 -7.64 35.87
CA ILE A 306 -3.05 -8.32 34.72
C ILE A 306 -2.63 -7.58 33.44
N HIS A 307 -2.17 -8.32 32.45
CA HIS A 307 -1.86 -7.77 31.13
C HIS A 307 -3.12 -7.73 30.25
N LEU A 308 -3.25 -6.70 29.41
CA LEU A 308 -4.31 -6.63 28.40
C LEU A 308 -4.19 -7.77 27.39
N SER A 309 -5.32 -8.19 26.85
CA SER A 309 -5.40 -9.14 25.74
C SER A 309 -6.47 -8.68 24.74
N ASN A 310 -6.56 -9.33 23.57
CA ASN A 310 -7.58 -9.04 22.56
C ASN A 310 -7.81 -7.52 22.32
N THR A 311 -6.70 -6.79 22.23
CA THR A 311 -6.71 -5.33 22.04
C THR A 311 -5.96 -4.99 20.77
N LEU A 312 -6.58 -4.20 19.87
CA LEU A 312 -5.99 -3.79 18.60
C LEU A 312 -5.96 -2.28 18.50
N LEU A 313 -4.75 -1.74 18.37
CA LEU A 313 -4.46 -0.31 18.22
C LEU A 313 -4.01 -0.01 16.81
N ASP A 314 -4.17 1.23 16.36
CA ASP A 314 -3.61 1.77 15.13
C ASP A 314 -2.72 2.96 15.45
N GLY A 315 -1.56 3.03 14.83
CA GLY A 315 -0.57 4.05 15.14
C GLY A 315 0.56 4.10 14.13
N GLU A 316 1.55 4.92 14.42
CA GLU A 316 2.73 5.04 13.59
C GLU A 316 4.01 5.05 14.42
N MET A 317 5.02 4.34 13.93
CA MET A 317 6.38 4.43 14.42
C MET A 317 7.04 5.67 13.85
N ILE A 318 7.58 6.50 14.72
CA ILE A 318 8.36 7.70 14.38
C ILE A 318 9.74 7.63 15.00
N VAL A 319 10.63 8.44 14.50
CA VAL A 319 12.00 8.59 15.01
C VAL A 319 12.20 10.02 15.52
N ASP A 320 12.22 10.18 16.85
CA ASP A 320 12.55 11.46 17.45
C ASP A 320 14.06 11.66 17.53
N LYS A 321 14.51 12.86 17.28
CA LYS A 321 15.90 13.30 17.53
C LYS A 321 15.95 14.08 18.84
N VAL A 322 16.36 13.43 19.92
CA VAL A 322 16.45 14.04 21.26
C VAL A 322 17.92 14.10 21.70
N ASN A 323 18.46 15.30 21.85
CA ASN A 323 19.87 15.52 22.23
C ASN A 323 20.88 14.77 21.35
N GLY A 324 20.62 14.71 20.04
CA GLY A 324 21.46 13.99 19.07
C GLY A 324 21.28 12.47 19.08
N GLN A 325 20.41 11.93 19.93
CA GLN A 325 20.09 10.51 19.97
C GLN A 325 18.81 10.22 19.20
N VAL A 326 18.82 9.10 18.50
CA VAL A 326 17.68 8.54 17.78
C VAL A 326 16.79 7.76 18.75
N VAL A 327 15.55 8.18 18.92
CA VAL A 327 14.60 7.59 19.88
C VAL A 327 13.35 7.11 19.12
N PRO A 328 13.17 5.81 18.92
CA PRO A 328 11.96 5.30 18.26
C PRO A 328 10.76 5.44 19.21
N ARG A 329 9.61 5.82 18.65
CA ARG A 329 8.35 5.99 19.39
C ARG A 329 7.17 5.48 18.57
N TYR A 330 6.23 4.83 19.25
CA TYR A 330 4.94 4.47 18.66
C TYR A 330 3.88 5.47 19.11
N LEU A 331 3.31 6.20 18.16
CA LEU A 331 2.22 7.15 18.36
C LEU A 331 0.89 6.48 18.05
N ILE A 332 0.10 6.17 19.08
CA ILE A 332 -1.25 5.60 18.91
C ILE A 332 -2.20 6.71 18.52
N TYR A 333 -2.92 6.57 17.43
CA TYR A 333 -3.91 7.55 16.99
C TYR A 333 -5.33 6.96 16.90
N ASP A 334 -5.49 5.63 16.95
CA ASP A 334 -6.79 4.98 16.96
C ASP A 334 -6.79 3.66 17.75
N ILE A 335 -7.98 3.17 18.09
CA ILE A 335 -8.22 1.89 18.75
C ILE A 335 -9.44 1.22 18.14
N ILE A 336 -9.27 -0.02 17.68
CA ILE A 336 -10.30 -0.81 17.02
C ILE A 336 -10.99 -1.73 18.02
N LYS A 337 -10.20 -2.40 18.88
CA LYS A 337 -10.66 -3.37 19.85
C LYS A 337 -10.00 -3.12 21.20
N PHE A 338 -10.73 -3.15 22.28
CA PHE A 338 -10.21 -3.06 23.64
C PHE A 338 -10.69 -4.24 24.48
N ASN A 339 -9.77 -5.10 24.93
CA ASN A 339 -10.06 -6.26 25.79
C ASN A 339 -11.30 -7.04 25.29
N ALA A 340 -11.30 -7.41 24.02
CA ALA A 340 -12.36 -8.07 23.26
C ALA A 340 -13.61 -7.20 22.96
N GLN A 341 -13.72 -5.99 23.50
CA GLN A 341 -14.86 -5.10 23.22
C GLN A 341 -14.64 -4.29 21.93
N PRO A 342 -15.62 -4.23 21.01
CA PRO A 342 -15.52 -3.41 19.81
C PRO A 342 -15.67 -1.94 20.16
N VAL A 343 -14.60 -1.17 20.04
CA VAL A 343 -14.59 0.28 20.27
C VAL A 343 -14.40 1.10 19.01
N GLY A 344 -14.01 0.48 17.90
CA GLY A 344 -13.85 1.14 16.61
C GLY A 344 -15.13 1.78 16.07
N ASP A 345 -16.29 1.29 16.49
CA ASP A 345 -17.61 1.82 16.16
C ASP A 345 -18.06 3.01 17.04
N CYS A 346 -17.25 3.38 18.04
CA CYS A 346 -17.55 4.52 18.90
C CYS A 346 -17.11 5.84 18.24
N ASP A 347 -17.66 6.95 18.75
CA ASP A 347 -17.18 8.30 18.43
C ASP A 347 -15.67 8.41 18.66
N PHE A 348 -15.00 9.15 17.78
CA PHE A 348 -13.54 9.28 17.81
C PHE A 348 -13.02 9.86 19.14
N ASN A 349 -13.75 10.79 19.76
CA ASN A 349 -13.36 11.31 21.08
C ASN A 349 -13.39 10.22 22.15
N ILE A 350 -14.38 9.31 22.09
CA ILE A 350 -14.47 8.16 23.01
C ILE A 350 -13.28 7.22 22.77
N ARG A 351 -12.91 6.98 21.52
CA ARG A 351 -11.73 6.16 21.17
C ARG A 351 -10.44 6.77 21.69
N LEU A 352 -10.25 8.08 21.54
CA LEU A 352 -9.09 8.81 22.10
C LEU A 352 -9.06 8.74 23.63
N GLN A 353 -10.21 8.91 24.30
CA GLN A 353 -10.32 8.75 25.76
C GLN A 353 -10.01 7.30 26.19
N CYS A 354 -10.42 6.30 25.42
CA CYS A 354 -10.09 4.90 25.68
C CYS A 354 -8.57 4.67 25.62
N ILE A 355 -7.90 5.21 24.59
CA ILE A 355 -6.44 5.14 24.48
C ILE A 355 -5.77 5.76 25.71
N GLU A 356 -6.15 6.97 26.07
CA GLU A 356 -5.54 7.67 27.21
C GLU A 356 -5.78 6.94 28.53
N ARG A 357 -7.04 6.58 28.83
CA ARG A 357 -7.43 6.03 30.15
C ARG A 357 -7.06 4.57 30.34
N GLU A 358 -7.16 3.78 29.29
CA GLU A 358 -7.05 2.31 29.39
C GLU A 358 -5.71 1.76 28.88
N ILE A 359 -4.99 2.53 28.05
CA ILE A 359 -3.69 2.11 27.49
C ILE A 359 -2.55 2.93 28.12
N ILE A 360 -2.58 4.26 28.01
CA ILE A 360 -1.45 5.11 28.35
C ILE A 360 -1.34 5.32 29.87
N SER A 361 -2.43 5.72 30.53
CA SER A 361 -2.43 6.03 31.96
C SER A 361 -2.02 4.84 32.85
N PRO A 362 -2.50 3.60 32.62
CA PRO A 362 -2.06 2.46 33.42
C PRO A 362 -0.57 2.12 33.26
N ARG A 363 -0.03 2.31 32.06
CA ARG A 363 1.42 2.14 31.80
C ARG A 363 2.23 3.16 32.58
N HIS A 364 1.83 4.45 32.53
CA HIS A 364 2.48 5.51 33.27
C HIS A 364 2.41 5.28 34.80
N GLU A 365 1.28 4.80 35.31
CA GLU A 365 1.15 4.45 36.72
C GLU A 365 2.09 3.31 37.10
N LYS A 366 2.17 2.25 36.32
CA LYS A 366 3.08 1.13 36.54
C LYS A 366 4.56 1.54 36.47
N MET A 367 4.90 2.45 35.52
CA MET A 367 6.25 3.04 35.42
C MET A 367 6.59 3.91 36.63
N LYS A 368 5.63 4.74 37.08
CA LYS A 368 5.79 5.58 38.27
C LYS A 368 6.05 4.79 39.56
N ASN A 369 5.42 3.60 39.62
CA ASN A 369 5.59 2.66 40.72
C ASN A 369 6.87 1.82 40.61
N GLY A 370 7.71 2.03 39.59
CA GLY A 370 8.96 1.30 39.37
C GLY A 370 8.77 -0.15 38.91
N LEU A 371 7.55 -0.52 38.48
CA LEU A 371 7.22 -1.89 38.04
C LEU A 371 7.47 -2.12 36.54
N ILE A 372 7.60 -1.05 35.76
CA ILE A 372 8.08 -1.07 34.38
C ILE A 372 9.32 -0.19 34.28
N ASP A 373 10.42 -0.76 33.82
CA ASP A 373 11.62 -0.01 33.44
C ASP A 373 11.55 0.39 31.98
N LYS A 374 11.23 1.67 31.73
CA LYS A 374 11.14 2.23 30.37
C LYS A 374 12.45 2.16 29.57
N THR A 375 13.60 1.93 30.23
CA THR A 375 14.89 1.81 29.54
C THR A 375 15.08 0.45 28.89
N GLN A 376 14.30 -0.54 29.30
CA GLN A 376 14.28 -1.88 28.76
C GLN A 376 13.26 -2.05 27.62
N GLU A 377 12.37 -1.06 27.45
CA GLU A 377 11.40 -1.11 26.37
C GLU A 377 12.06 -0.81 25.01
N PRO A 378 11.70 -1.53 23.95
CA PRO A 378 12.30 -1.35 22.61
C PRO A 378 12.02 0.04 22.02
N PHE A 379 10.89 0.63 22.37
CA PHE A 379 10.48 1.99 21.99
C PHE A 379 9.47 2.54 22.99
N SER A 380 9.30 3.87 23.02
CA SER A 380 8.27 4.47 23.86
C SER A 380 6.91 4.44 23.17
N VAL A 381 5.85 4.26 23.97
CA VAL A 381 4.46 4.27 23.49
C VAL A 381 3.78 5.55 23.99
N ARG A 382 3.13 6.28 23.09
CA ARG A 382 2.41 7.53 23.38
C ARG A 382 1.11 7.60 22.60
N ASN A 383 0.13 8.35 23.13
CA ASN A 383 -1.02 8.77 22.36
C ASN A 383 -0.62 9.93 21.42
N LYS A 384 -1.20 9.98 20.24
CA LYS A 384 -1.13 11.10 19.31
C LYS A 384 -2.27 12.07 19.66
N PRO A 385 -1.99 13.31 20.08
CA PRO A 385 -3.05 14.25 20.39
C PRO A 385 -3.77 14.74 19.13
N PHE A 386 -5.09 14.92 19.26
CA PHE A 386 -5.95 15.51 18.25
C PHE A 386 -6.65 16.73 18.82
N PHE A 387 -6.73 17.76 18.03
CA PHE A 387 -7.25 19.08 18.40
C PHE A 387 -8.48 19.42 17.55
N ASP A 388 -9.19 20.47 17.92
CA ASP A 388 -10.22 21.02 17.06
C ASP A 388 -9.59 21.60 15.79
N ILE A 389 -10.34 21.56 14.67
CA ILE A 389 -9.83 22.00 13.36
C ILE A 389 -9.25 23.41 13.37
N TYR A 390 -9.69 24.25 14.29
CA TYR A 390 -9.19 25.63 14.49
C TYR A 390 -7.71 25.69 14.90
N ALA A 391 -7.15 24.59 15.41
CA ALA A 391 -5.74 24.48 15.74
C ALA A 391 -4.83 24.31 14.50
N SER A 392 -5.39 24.14 13.29
CA SER A 392 -4.62 23.88 12.07
C SER A 392 -3.53 24.91 11.81
N ARG A 393 -3.85 26.22 12.01
CA ARG A 393 -2.87 27.30 11.82
C ARG A 393 -1.70 27.18 12.79
N LYS A 394 -1.95 26.84 14.06
CA LYS A 394 -0.89 26.67 15.08
C LYS A 394 -0.01 25.47 14.81
N LEU A 395 -0.61 24.37 14.33
CA LEU A 395 0.12 23.15 13.98
C LEU A 395 1.03 23.35 12.77
N LEU A 396 0.68 24.24 11.83
CA LEU A 396 1.47 24.51 10.61
C LEU A 396 2.46 25.67 10.78
N GLU A 397 2.10 26.75 11.50
CA GLU A 397 2.87 27.99 11.56
C GLU A 397 3.38 28.33 12.94
N GLY A 398 2.85 27.71 14.01
CA GLY A 398 3.18 28.01 15.39
C GLY A 398 4.54 27.48 15.86
N SER A 399 4.82 27.66 17.14
CA SER A 399 5.99 27.11 17.82
C SER A 399 6.03 25.58 17.72
N PHE A 400 4.87 24.94 17.74
CA PHE A 400 4.73 23.49 17.62
C PHE A 400 5.46 22.92 16.40
N ALA A 401 5.28 23.51 15.20
CA ALA A 401 5.92 23.06 13.97
C ALA A 401 7.46 23.10 14.04
N ARG A 402 8.02 23.93 14.93
CA ARG A 402 9.47 24.10 15.13
C ARG A 402 10.04 23.26 16.26
N GLU A 403 9.20 22.81 17.20
CA GLU A 403 9.60 22.11 18.42
C GLU A 403 9.40 20.61 18.36
N VAL A 404 8.68 20.11 17.35
CA VAL A 404 8.51 18.66 17.12
C VAL A 404 9.86 18.04 16.77
N SER A 405 10.21 16.96 17.47
CA SER A 405 11.52 16.30 17.36
C SER A 405 11.62 15.30 16.21
N HIS A 406 10.58 15.17 15.39
CA HIS A 406 10.51 14.32 14.19
C HIS A 406 10.01 15.12 12.99
N GLU A 407 10.13 14.56 11.81
CA GLU A 407 9.67 15.19 10.57
C GLU A 407 8.14 15.16 10.48
N VAL A 408 7.56 16.23 9.94
CA VAL A 408 6.12 16.43 9.79
C VAL A 408 5.79 16.74 8.34
N ASP A 409 4.85 15.99 7.79
CA ASP A 409 4.41 16.06 6.39
C ASP A 409 2.99 16.65 6.28
N GLY A 410 2.73 17.76 6.98
CA GLY A 410 1.46 18.48 6.95
C GLY A 410 0.47 18.09 8.06
N LEU A 411 -0.81 18.05 7.74
CA LEU A 411 -1.91 17.78 8.69
C LEU A 411 -2.69 16.53 8.30
N ILE A 412 -3.30 15.90 9.31
CA ILE A 412 -4.28 14.84 9.14
C ILE A 412 -5.59 15.25 9.82
N PHE A 413 -6.71 15.08 9.14
CA PHE A 413 -8.06 15.36 9.63
C PHE A 413 -8.82 14.06 9.83
N GLN A 414 -9.37 13.86 11.02
CA GLN A 414 -10.11 12.67 11.40
C GLN A 414 -11.56 13.03 11.71
N PRO A 415 -12.58 12.41 11.05
CA PRO A 415 -13.99 12.64 11.39
C PRO A 415 -14.29 12.15 12.80
N VAL A 416 -15.06 12.94 13.55
CA VAL A 416 -15.42 12.63 14.94
C VAL A 416 -16.49 11.55 14.99
N GLY A 417 -17.54 11.71 14.20
CA GLY A 417 -18.67 10.76 14.19
C GLY A 417 -18.60 9.79 13.02
N VAL A 418 -19.02 8.57 13.23
CA VAL A 418 -19.32 7.61 12.16
C VAL A 418 -20.73 7.90 11.65
N THR A 419 -20.88 8.40 10.42
CA THR A 419 -22.21 8.60 9.84
C THR A 419 -22.81 7.24 9.51
N LYS A 420 -24.10 7.04 9.85
CA LYS A 420 -24.80 5.79 9.54
C LYS A 420 -24.77 5.43 8.06
N GLU A 421 -24.76 6.44 7.18
CA GLU A 421 -24.70 6.28 5.74
C GLU A 421 -23.34 5.77 5.26
N LEU A 422 -22.24 6.19 5.88
CA LEU A 422 -20.89 5.70 5.56
C LEU A 422 -20.59 4.36 6.24
N LYS A 423 -21.19 4.10 7.40
CA LYS A 423 -20.97 2.85 8.14
C LYS A 423 -21.38 1.60 7.34
N GLN A 424 -22.44 1.68 6.54
CA GLN A 424 -22.86 0.56 5.69
C GLN A 424 -21.87 0.22 4.57
N TYR A 425 -20.99 1.19 4.23
CA TYR A 425 -19.94 1.04 3.21
C TYR A 425 -18.53 0.96 3.83
N ASP A 426 -18.45 0.92 5.16
CA ASP A 426 -17.17 0.67 5.83
C ASP A 426 -16.65 -0.71 5.43
N ASN A 427 -15.36 -0.78 5.09
CA ASN A 427 -14.74 -1.97 4.51
C ASN A 427 -15.38 -2.49 3.21
N LYS A 428 -16.08 -1.63 2.48
CA LYS A 428 -16.66 -1.94 1.17
C LYS A 428 -15.98 -1.12 0.09
N ILE A 429 -15.75 -1.74 -1.05
CA ILE A 429 -15.34 -1.02 -2.25
C ILE A 429 -16.60 -0.42 -2.86
N ILE A 430 -16.58 0.89 -3.08
CA ILE A 430 -17.70 1.60 -3.70
C ILE A 430 -17.26 2.13 -5.06
N GLU A 431 -18.20 2.16 -5.99
CA GLU A 431 -18.06 2.82 -7.27
C GLU A 431 -18.74 4.18 -7.21
N CYS A 432 -18.01 5.20 -7.63
CA CYS A 432 -18.53 6.56 -7.72
C CYS A 432 -18.31 7.09 -9.13
N LYS A 433 -19.26 7.88 -9.64
CA LYS A 433 -19.09 8.65 -10.88
C LYS A 433 -18.78 10.10 -10.55
N PHE A 434 -18.06 10.76 -11.43
CA PHE A 434 -17.77 12.18 -11.33
C PHE A 434 -18.77 12.97 -12.20
N GLU A 435 -19.72 13.68 -11.60
CA GLU A 435 -20.71 14.49 -12.26
C GLU A 435 -20.85 15.86 -11.59
N ASN A 436 -21.03 16.92 -12.39
CA ASN A 436 -21.21 18.28 -11.89
C ASN A 436 -20.13 18.71 -10.88
N ASN A 437 -18.89 18.34 -11.15
CA ASN A 437 -17.73 18.63 -10.31
C ASN A 437 -17.76 17.98 -8.93
N SER A 438 -18.47 16.86 -8.77
CA SER A 438 -18.56 16.08 -7.53
C SER A 438 -18.62 14.57 -7.80
N TRP A 439 -18.11 13.77 -6.83
CA TRP A 439 -18.23 12.33 -6.86
C TRP A 439 -19.61 11.92 -6.35
N VAL A 440 -20.36 11.21 -7.19
CA VAL A 440 -21.68 10.68 -6.86
C VAL A 440 -21.57 9.18 -6.67
N PHE A 441 -21.99 8.68 -5.51
CA PHE A 441 -22.06 7.26 -5.23
C PHE A 441 -22.95 6.56 -6.27
N MET A 442 -22.47 5.46 -6.85
CA MET A 442 -23.22 4.63 -7.78
C MET A 442 -23.64 3.32 -7.13
N ARG A 443 -22.68 2.56 -6.64
CA ARG A 443 -22.93 1.23 -6.05
C ARG A 443 -21.76 0.74 -5.21
N GLN A 444 -22.02 -0.28 -4.39
CA GLN A 444 -20.97 -1.09 -3.80
C GLN A 444 -20.43 -2.10 -4.82
N ARG A 445 -19.12 -2.27 -4.88
CA ARG A 445 -18.42 -3.24 -5.72
C ARG A 445 -18.16 -4.52 -4.93
N ILE A 446 -19.11 -5.46 -5.01
CA ILE A 446 -18.99 -6.79 -4.37
C ILE A 446 -18.06 -7.74 -5.15
N ASP A 447 -17.73 -7.36 -6.37
CA ASP A 447 -16.92 -8.09 -7.33
C ASP A 447 -15.41 -7.78 -7.24
N LYS A 448 -15.00 -6.85 -6.35
CA LYS A 448 -13.60 -6.47 -6.16
C LYS A 448 -13.13 -6.71 -4.74
N SER A 449 -11.90 -7.24 -4.63
CA SER A 449 -11.23 -7.46 -3.34
C SER A 449 -10.39 -6.27 -2.90
N PHE A 450 -10.06 -5.34 -3.82
CA PHE A 450 -9.22 -4.15 -3.56
C PHE A 450 -9.78 -2.90 -4.23
N PRO A 451 -9.67 -1.70 -3.60
CA PRO A 451 -9.96 -0.44 -4.26
C PRO A 451 -8.96 -0.20 -5.40
N ASN A 452 -9.39 0.45 -6.46
CA ASN A 452 -8.52 0.73 -7.61
C ASN A 452 -7.40 1.71 -7.23
N ALA A 453 -6.16 1.38 -7.55
CA ALA A 453 -5.03 2.29 -7.55
C ALA A 453 -5.28 3.54 -8.42
N TYR A 454 -6.06 3.41 -9.48
CA TYR A 454 -6.50 4.53 -10.31
C TYR A 454 -7.19 5.64 -9.50
N ASN A 455 -8.03 5.29 -8.51
CA ASN A 455 -8.68 6.30 -7.67
C ASN A 455 -7.70 7.00 -6.73
N THR A 456 -6.69 6.30 -6.24
CA THR A 456 -5.58 6.91 -5.48
C THR A 456 -4.75 7.79 -6.40
N ALA A 457 -4.39 7.32 -7.58
CA ALA A 457 -3.68 8.10 -8.59
C ALA A 457 -4.47 9.34 -9.02
N MET A 458 -5.78 9.22 -9.26
CA MET A 458 -6.66 10.35 -9.58
C MET A 458 -6.80 11.33 -8.42
N ALA A 459 -6.89 10.85 -7.17
CA ALA A 459 -6.90 11.73 -6.01
C ALA A 459 -5.57 12.48 -5.86
N VAL A 460 -4.45 11.82 -6.09
CA VAL A 460 -3.12 12.45 -6.13
C VAL A 460 -3.02 13.44 -7.30
N CYS A 461 -3.44 13.07 -8.51
CA CYS A 461 -3.47 13.98 -9.66
C CYS A 461 -4.37 15.22 -9.40
N ASN A 462 -5.53 15.02 -8.77
CA ASN A 462 -6.41 16.12 -8.39
C ASN A 462 -5.80 17.02 -7.31
N SER A 463 -5.09 16.44 -6.34
CA SER A 463 -4.36 17.20 -5.32
C SER A 463 -3.21 18.01 -5.93
N ILE A 464 -2.53 17.45 -6.92
CA ILE A 464 -1.46 18.14 -7.67
C ILE A 464 -2.04 19.26 -8.56
N SER A 465 -3.11 18.97 -9.29
CA SER A 465 -3.74 19.94 -10.23
C SER A 465 -4.51 21.04 -9.50
N ASN A 466 -5.06 20.73 -8.31
CA ASN A 466 -5.89 21.62 -7.50
C ASN A 466 -5.47 21.58 -6.02
N PRO A 467 -4.23 21.96 -5.69
CA PRO A 467 -3.72 21.81 -4.33
C PRO A 467 -4.54 22.66 -3.35
N VAL A 468 -4.80 22.09 -2.19
CA VAL A 468 -5.27 22.86 -1.04
C VAL A 468 -4.04 23.53 -0.42
N THR A 469 -3.80 24.79 -0.79
CA THR A 469 -2.72 25.56 -0.18
C THR A 469 -3.06 25.93 1.27
N LYS A 470 -2.06 26.32 2.02
CA LYS A 470 -2.20 26.77 3.40
C LYS A 470 -3.24 27.92 3.51
N GLU A 471 -3.23 28.83 2.56
CA GLU A 471 -4.14 29.99 2.53
C GLU A 471 -5.59 29.52 2.31
N ILE A 472 -5.84 28.62 1.36
CA ILE A 472 -7.17 28.05 1.10
C ILE A 472 -7.70 27.30 2.33
N LEU A 473 -6.83 26.53 2.99
CA LEU A 473 -7.20 25.82 4.21
C LEU A 473 -7.58 26.80 5.33
N PHE A 474 -6.79 27.85 5.55
CA PHE A 474 -7.06 28.83 6.59
C PHE A 474 -8.34 29.62 6.34
N GLU A 475 -8.56 30.07 5.11
CA GLU A 475 -9.82 30.71 4.75
C GLU A 475 -11.03 29.82 5.02
N PHE A 476 -10.88 28.52 4.73
CA PHE A 476 -11.95 27.54 4.97
C PHE A 476 -12.21 27.33 6.45
N ILE A 477 -11.14 27.20 7.27
CA ILE A 477 -11.25 27.07 8.73
C ILE A 477 -11.87 28.33 9.35
N ASP A 478 -11.47 29.52 8.88
CA ASP A 478 -12.03 30.78 9.38
C ASP A 478 -13.54 30.92 9.05
N ARG A 479 -13.98 30.41 7.88
CA ARG A 479 -15.42 30.30 7.55
C ARG A 479 -16.16 29.33 8.47
N CYS A 480 -15.58 28.18 8.78
CA CYS A 480 -16.16 27.23 9.74
C CYS A 480 -16.28 27.88 11.13
N ALA A 481 -15.29 28.65 11.56
CA ALA A 481 -15.33 29.38 12.83
C ALA A 481 -16.43 30.42 12.87
N ALA A 482 -16.60 31.21 11.81
CA ALA A 482 -17.64 32.21 11.70
C ALA A 482 -19.06 31.60 11.74
N ALA A 483 -19.26 30.46 11.05
CA ALA A 483 -20.53 29.72 11.07
C ALA A 483 -20.87 29.16 12.46
N SER A 484 -19.86 28.73 13.22
CA SER A 484 -20.03 28.18 14.58
C SER A 484 -20.30 29.27 15.65
N GLN A 485 -19.89 30.51 15.43
CA GLN A 485 -20.10 31.61 16.37
C GLN A 485 -21.55 32.07 16.49
N GLY A 486 -22.45 31.64 15.59
CA GLY A 486 -23.89 31.86 15.71
C GLY A 486 -24.56 31.06 16.84
N GLN A 487 -23.90 30.09 17.47
CA GLN A 487 -24.51 29.18 18.43
C GLN A 487 -23.86 29.10 19.83
N THR A 488 -22.70 29.70 20.12
CA THR A 488 -22.12 29.61 21.49
C THR A 488 -21.22 30.80 21.88
N ARG A 489 -21.41 31.23 23.12
CA ARG A 489 -20.65 32.31 23.78
C ARG A 489 -19.17 31.98 23.93
N LYS A 490 -18.34 33.00 23.75
CA LYS A 490 -16.88 33.05 23.88
C LYS A 490 -16.36 32.42 25.17
N HIS A 491 -15.48 31.45 25.07
CA HIS A 491 -14.39 31.25 26.03
C HIS A 491 -13.10 31.74 25.38
N HIS A 492 -12.51 32.78 25.97
CA HIS A 492 -11.19 33.29 25.64
C HIS A 492 -10.17 32.34 26.27
N LEU A 493 -9.60 31.43 25.46
CA LEU A 493 -8.49 30.59 25.87
C LEU A 493 -7.22 31.17 25.25
N ASP A 494 -6.20 31.37 26.12
CA ASP A 494 -4.87 31.80 25.69
C ASP A 494 -4.23 30.71 24.83
N PRO A 495 -3.94 30.99 23.56
CA PRO A 495 -3.72 29.95 22.57
C PRO A 495 -2.43 29.14 22.74
N ASP A 496 -1.43 29.60 23.45
CA ASP A 496 -0.10 28.99 23.44
C ASP A 496 0.16 27.97 24.57
N THR A 497 -0.70 27.90 25.57
CA THR A 497 -0.46 27.07 26.77
C THR A 497 -0.95 25.64 26.67
N GLU A 498 -1.95 25.36 25.80
CA GLU A 498 -2.59 24.03 25.74
C GLU A 498 -2.03 23.06 24.68
N LEU A 499 -1.23 23.54 23.74
CA LEU A 499 -0.69 22.70 22.66
C LEU A 499 0.67 22.06 22.99
N MET A 500 1.29 22.47 24.10
CA MET A 500 2.60 21.95 24.47
C MET A 500 2.47 20.67 25.30
N PRO A 501 3.18 19.59 24.96
CA PRO A 501 3.37 18.51 25.91
C PRO A 501 4.10 19.08 27.16
N PRO A 502 3.73 18.66 28.37
CA PRO A 502 4.39 19.16 29.57
C PRO A 502 5.90 18.98 29.44
N PRO A 503 6.69 20.01 29.77
CA PRO A 503 8.15 19.92 29.72
C PRO A 503 8.63 18.73 30.57
N PRO A 504 9.68 18.02 30.16
CA PRO A 504 10.21 16.91 30.95
C PRO A 504 10.60 17.42 32.35
N PRO A 505 10.36 16.64 33.42
CA PRO A 505 10.62 17.05 34.76
C PRO A 505 12.09 17.46 34.88
N LYS A 506 12.33 18.67 35.40
CA LYS A 506 13.70 19.20 35.67
C LYS A 506 14.41 18.21 36.59
N LYS A 507 15.58 17.74 36.18
CA LYS A 507 16.46 16.97 37.08
C LYS A 507 16.74 17.82 38.34
N PRO A 508 16.66 17.25 39.56
CA PRO A 508 17.05 17.95 40.75
C PRO A 508 18.52 18.39 40.62
N ARG A 509 18.78 19.67 40.85
CA ARG A 509 20.15 20.18 40.97
C ARG A 509 20.80 19.45 42.13
N SER A 510 21.88 18.74 41.88
CA SER A 510 22.77 18.25 42.93
C SER A 510 23.34 19.49 43.68
N SER A 511 22.93 19.66 44.92
CA SER A 511 23.61 20.56 45.83
C SER A 511 24.99 19.96 46.19
N THR A 512 26.01 20.58 45.70
CA THR A 512 27.34 20.51 46.34
C THR A 512 27.39 21.42 47.52
#